data_738557b644acabfd61fb744c8412f102
#
_entry.id   738557b644acabfd61fb744c8412f102
#
_cell.length_a   1.000
_cell.length_b   1.000
_cell.length_c   1.000
_cell.angle_alpha   90.00
_cell.angle_beta   90.00
_cell.angle_gamma   90.00
#
_symmetry.space_group_name_H-M   'P 1'
#
loop_
_entity.id
_entity.type
_entity.pdbx_description
1 polymer ?
#
loop_
_entity_poly.entity_id
_entity_poly.type
_entity_poly.pdbx_seq_one_letter_code
_entity_poly.pdbx_strand_id
1 'polypeptide(L)'
;MTPKKRGLGKGLDALLSTSTAARQKQVMSDQRTEQAMAPTNQGELRKLPVEWLQSGKYQPRKDMSQDALEDLANSIRAQGVIQPIVVRPLGEHAFEIIAGERRWRASQLARLEVVPCLVKDVPDEAAVAIALIENIQREDLNAIEEAVALQRLLTEFELTHQQVAEAVGKSRTTVTNLLRLNQLNDDVKRFVEHGDLDMGHARALLALSGQAQSELAKL
;
A
#
# COMPACT_ATOMS: atom_id res chain seq x y z
N MET A 1 -1.45 -6.12 38.45
CA MET A 1 -2.09 -6.89 37.36
C MET A 1 -2.15 -5.97 36.15
N THR A 2 -1.23 -6.14 35.24
CA THR A 2 -1.15 -5.36 33.98
C THR A 2 -2.00 -6.06 32.90
N PRO A 3 -2.84 -5.36 32.14
CA PRO A 3 -3.62 -5.98 31.07
C PRO A 3 -2.72 -6.39 29.90
N LYS A 4 -2.79 -7.65 29.53
CA LYS A 4 -2.12 -8.25 28.35
C LYS A 4 -2.66 -7.57 27.09
N LYS A 5 -1.85 -6.74 26.43
CA LYS A 5 -2.14 -6.20 25.09
C LYS A 5 -2.29 -7.37 24.11
N ARG A 6 -3.45 -7.47 23.49
CA ARG A 6 -3.70 -8.42 22.38
C ARG A 6 -2.94 -7.91 21.16
N GLY A 7 -1.86 -8.60 20.79
CA GLY A 7 -1.07 -8.27 19.63
C GLY A 7 -1.87 -8.42 18.31
N LEU A 8 -1.58 -7.55 17.36
CA LEU A 8 -2.15 -7.43 16.00
C LEU A 8 -1.99 -8.70 15.12
N GLY A 9 -1.37 -9.77 15.62
CA GLY A 9 -1.00 -10.96 14.85
C GLY A 9 -2.15 -11.64 14.06
N LYS A 10 -3.41 -11.51 14.50
CA LYS A 10 -4.56 -12.12 13.81
C LYS A 10 -5.09 -11.32 12.61
N GLY A 11 -4.87 -10.01 12.57
CA GLY A 11 -5.28 -9.18 11.42
C GLY A 11 -4.28 -9.24 10.27
N LEU A 12 -3.02 -9.49 10.58
CA LEU A 12 -1.95 -9.53 9.58
C LEU A 12 -1.80 -10.91 8.89
N ASP A 13 -2.09 -12.00 9.57
CA ASP A 13 -2.20 -13.33 8.93
C ASP A 13 -3.19 -13.31 7.75
N ALA A 14 -4.19 -12.46 7.85
CA ALA A 14 -5.16 -12.23 6.77
C ALA A 14 -4.58 -11.45 5.57
N LEU A 15 -3.55 -10.63 5.77
CA LEU A 15 -2.87 -9.88 4.70
C LEU A 15 -1.79 -10.73 4.03
N LEU A 16 -1.12 -11.58 4.79
CA LEU A 16 -0.04 -12.44 4.29
C LEU A 16 -0.56 -13.62 3.47
N SER A 17 -1.78 -14.09 3.72
CA SER A 17 -2.38 -15.21 2.95
C SER A 17 -2.72 -14.87 1.50
N THR A 18 -2.76 -13.59 1.11
CA THR A 18 -3.03 -13.17 -0.27
C THR A 18 -1.82 -13.26 -1.21
N SER A 19 -0.57 -13.22 -0.70
CA SER A 19 0.64 -13.27 -1.53
C SER A 19 1.07 -14.69 -1.94
N THR A 20 0.69 -15.71 -1.17
CA THR A 20 1.02 -17.11 -1.44
C THR A 20 0.07 -17.79 -2.42
N ALA A 21 -1.18 -17.32 -2.54
CA ALA A 21 -2.19 -17.92 -3.42
C ALA A 21 -1.96 -17.67 -4.93
N ALA A 22 -1.16 -16.67 -5.29
CA ALA A 22 -0.86 -16.36 -6.70
C ALA A 22 0.15 -17.34 -7.35
N ARG A 23 0.88 -18.13 -6.57
CA ARG A 23 1.94 -19.03 -7.06
C ARG A 23 1.52 -20.50 -7.24
N GLN A 24 0.32 -20.89 -6.76
CA GLN A 24 -0.13 -22.30 -6.77
C GLN A 24 -1.31 -22.63 -7.70
N LYS A 25 -1.73 -21.72 -8.57
CA LYS A 25 -2.85 -21.95 -9.51
C LYS A 25 -2.47 -22.57 -10.84
N GLN A 26 -1.44 -23.37 -10.91
CA GLN A 26 -1.08 -24.04 -12.18
C GLN A 26 -0.98 -25.58 -12.10
N VAL A 27 -1.62 -26.23 -11.15
CA VAL A 27 -1.82 -27.69 -11.19
C VAL A 27 -3.17 -28.06 -10.53
N MET A 28 -3.96 -28.80 -11.31
CA MET A 28 -5.14 -29.59 -10.95
C MET A 28 -6.51 -28.93 -10.97
N SER A 29 -7.16 -29.12 -12.13
CA SER A 29 -8.61 -29.29 -12.27
C SER A 29 -9.07 -30.63 -11.65
N ASP A 30 -10.33 -30.60 -11.19
CA ASP A 30 -11.22 -31.69 -10.76
C ASP A 30 -11.20 -32.09 -9.28
N GLN A 31 -12.18 -31.63 -8.54
CA GLN A 31 -13.28 -32.42 -7.97
C GLN A 31 -14.15 -31.55 -7.03
N ARG A 32 -15.47 -31.56 -7.31
CA ARG A 32 -16.53 -31.04 -6.45
C ARG A 32 -16.50 -31.72 -5.09
N THR A 33 -16.59 -30.97 -4.02
CA THR A 33 -17.46 -31.27 -2.86
C THR A 33 -17.64 -30.01 -2.00
N GLU A 34 -18.89 -29.71 -1.72
CA GLU A 34 -19.35 -28.71 -0.74
C GLU A 34 -18.76 -28.99 0.64
N GLN A 35 -18.04 -28.01 1.21
CA GLN A 35 -17.82 -27.95 2.65
C GLN A 35 -17.60 -26.51 3.12
N ALA A 36 -18.46 -26.15 4.04
CA ALA A 36 -18.46 -25.06 5.02
C ALA A 36 -17.39 -23.96 4.91
N MET A 37 -17.88 -22.76 4.71
CA MET A 37 -17.19 -21.47 4.71
C MET A 37 -16.45 -21.23 6.04
N ALA A 38 -15.12 -21.33 5.99
CA ALA A 38 -14.28 -20.53 6.89
C ALA A 38 -14.19 -19.11 6.30
N PRO A 39 -14.17 -18.03 7.09
CA PRO A 39 -14.10 -16.68 6.57
C PRO A 39 -12.70 -16.43 5.96
N THR A 40 -12.56 -16.65 4.67
CA THR A 40 -11.40 -16.21 3.91
C THR A 40 -11.47 -14.68 3.79
N ASN A 41 -10.48 -14.01 4.31
CA ASN A 41 -10.26 -12.55 4.27
C ASN A 41 -9.99 -11.99 2.85
N GLN A 42 -10.56 -12.64 1.84
CA GLN A 42 -10.63 -12.15 0.46
C GLN A 42 -11.82 -11.22 0.39
N GLY A 43 -11.56 -9.91 0.22
CA GLY A 43 -12.64 -8.93 0.09
C GLY A 43 -13.64 -9.35 -0.98
N GLU A 44 -14.92 -9.03 -0.77
CA GLU A 44 -16.02 -9.31 -1.69
C GLU A 44 -16.02 -8.26 -2.81
N LEU A 45 -16.01 -8.70 -4.07
CA LEU A 45 -16.15 -7.79 -5.21
C LEU A 45 -17.65 -7.43 -5.38
N ARG A 46 -17.97 -6.14 -5.21
CA ARG A 46 -19.34 -5.61 -5.33
C ARG A 46 -19.35 -4.38 -6.21
N LYS A 47 -20.48 -4.12 -6.88
CA LYS A 47 -20.74 -2.83 -7.53
C LYS A 47 -21.49 -1.94 -6.53
N LEU A 48 -20.90 -0.80 -6.19
CA LEU A 48 -21.46 0.14 -5.22
C LEU A 48 -21.79 1.47 -5.89
N PRO A 49 -22.88 2.16 -5.49
CA PRO A 49 -23.14 3.52 -5.89
C PRO A 49 -21.96 4.43 -5.52
N VAL A 50 -21.57 5.31 -6.44
CA VAL A 50 -20.43 6.23 -6.23
C VAL A 50 -20.66 7.16 -5.03
N GLU A 51 -21.91 7.50 -4.76
CA GLU A 51 -22.34 8.35 -3.64
C GLU A 51 -22.20 7.68 -2.26
N TRP A 52 -22.10 6.35 -2.20
CA TRP A 52 -21.91 5.61 -0.95
C TRP A 52 -20.45 5.60 -0.50
N LEU A 53 -19.53 6.01 -1.38
CA LEU A 53 -18.10 6.04 -1.10
C LEU A 53 -17.71 7.42 -0.55
N GLN A 54 -16.84 7.40 0.46
CA GLN A 54 -16.24 8.60 1.02
C GLN A 54 -14.73 8.47 1.11
N SER A 55 -14.04 9.62 1.05
CA SER A 55 -12.59 9.70 1.12
C SER A 55 -12.07 9.13 2.45
N GLY A 56 -11.01 8.34 2.38
CA GLY A 56 -10.37 7.78 3.57
C GLY A 56 -9.60 8.82 4.37
N LYS A 57 -9.55 8.64 5.70
CA LYS A 57 -8.84 9.54 6.64
C LYS A 57 -7.33 9.63 6.36
N TYR A 58 -6.75 8.65 5.69
CA TYR A 58 -5.29 8.46 5.55
C TYR A 58 -4.81 8.56 4.10
N GLN A 59 -5.43 9.46 3.30
CA GLN A 59 -5.05 9.66 1.90
C GLN A 59 -3.84 10.62 1.79
N PRO A 60 -2.63 10.15 1.46
CA PRO A 60 -1.42 10.98 1.45
C PRO A 60 -1.33 11.96 0.27
N ARG A 61 -2.08 11.74 -0.83
CA ARG A 61 -2.02 12.60 -2.01
C ARG A 61 -2.96 13.80 -1.91
N LYS A 62 -2.38 14.98 -1.61
CA LYS A 62 -3.06 16.27 -1.73
C LYS A 62 -2.98 16.86 -3.14
N ASP A 63 -1.94 16.53 -3.90
CA ASP A 63 -1.68 17.08 -5.23
C ASP A 63 -2.13 16.09 -6.32
N MET A 64 -3.34 16.31 -6.83
CA MET A 64 -3.81 15.68 -8.05
C MET A 64 -3.90 16.77 -9.13
N SER A 65 -3.08 16.68 -10.17
CA SER A 65 -3.21 17.50 -11.36
C SER A 65 -4.60 17.28 -11.95
N GLN A 66 -5.31 18.38 -12.24
CA GLN A 66 -6.66 18.32 -12.78
C GLN A 66 -6.66 17.65 -14.15
N ASP A 67 -5.67 17.95 -14.98
CA ASP A 67 -5.51 17.35 -16.31
C ASP A 67 -5.38 15.82 -16.23
N ALA A 68 -4.51 15.32 -15.33
CA ALA A 68 -4.34 13.88 -15.15
C ALA A 68 -5.59 13.18 -14.57
N LEU A 69 -6.46 13.92 -13.89
CA LEU A 69 -7.73 13.39 -13.40
C LEU A 69 -8.77 13.33 -14.53
N GLU A 70 -8.78 14.33 -15.42
CA GLU A 70 -9.63 14.38 -16.61
C GLU A 70 -9.28 13.29 -17.61
N ASP A 71 -7.98 13.05 -17.86
CA ASP A 71 -7.50 11.95 -18.70
C ASP A 71 -7.98 10.60 -18.16
N LEU A 72 -7.87 10.39 -16.85
CA LEU A 72 -8.37 9.18 -16.22
C LEU A 72 -9.91 9.08 -16.32
N ALA A 73 -10.64 10.18 -16.20
CA ALA A 73 -12.09 10.20 -16.35
C ALA A 73 -12.50 9.85 -17.80
N ASN A 74 -11.76 10.33 -18.81
CA ASN A 74 -11.97 9.98 -20.21
C ASN A 74 -11.75 8.48 -20.45
N SER A 75 -10.68 7.91 -19.90
CA SER A 75 -10.42 6.47 -19.96
C SER A 75 -11.54 5.66 -19.30
N ILE A 76 -12.00 6.10 -18.13
CA ILE A 76 -13.09 5.45 -17.40
C ILE A 76 -14.42 5.52 -18.16
N ARG A 77 -14.73 6.62 -18.87
CA ARG A 77 -15.91 6.70 -19.75
C ARG A 77 -15.86 5.69 -20.87
N ALA A 78 -14.67 5.45 -21.43
CA ALA A 78 -14.50 4.55 -22.58
C ALA A 78 -14.48 3.07 -22.17
N GLN A 79 -13.86 2.71 -21.06
CA GLN A 79 -13.55 1.32 -20.70
C GLN A 79 -14.15 0.89 -19.35
N GLY A 80 -14.73 1.82 -18.59
CA GLY A 80 -15.13 1.57 -17.20
C GLY A 80 -13.94 1.56 -16.23
N VAL A 81 -14.24 1.26 -14.98
CA VAL A 81 -13.22 1.09 -13.93
C VAL A 81 -12.70 -0.35 -13.97
N ILE A 82 -11.52 -0.55 -14.55
CA ILE A 82 -10.90 -1.88 -14.72
C ILE A 82 -10.43 -2.44 -13.38
N GLN A 83 -9.70 -1.64 -12.60
CA GLN A 83 -9.20 -2.04 -11.29
C GLN A 83 -10.16 -1.58 -10.19
N PRO A 84 -10.74 -2.49 -9.38
CA PRO A 84 -11.68 -2.12 -8.33
C PRO A 84 -11.11 -1.14 -7.31
N ILE A 85 -11.98 -0.31 -6.74
CA ILE A 85 -11.67 0.55 -5.60
C ILE A 85 -11.72 -0.30 -4.34
N VAL A 86 -10.71 -0.22 -3.48
CA VAL A 86 -10.70 -0.97 -2.22
C VAL A 86 -11.39 -0.12 -1.16
N VAL A 87 -12.42 -0.69 -0.52
CA VAL A 87 -13.25 0.01 0.45
C VAL A 87 -13.51 -0.87 1.68
N ARG A 88 -13.89 -0.22 2.79
CA ARG A 88 -14.44 -0.90 3.97
C ARG A 88 -15.81 -0.35 4.33
N PRO A 89 -16.70 -1.16 4.91
CA PRO A 89 -18.00 -0.70 5.35
C PRO A 89 -17.85 0.19 6.60
N LEU A 90 -18.60 1.29 6.63
CA LEU A 90 -18.82 2.11 7.82
C LEU A 90 -20.26 2.00 8.31
N GLY A 91 -21.16 1.51 7.46
CA GLY A 91 -22.59 1.36 7.69
C GLY A 91 -23.28 0.74 6.48
N GLU A 92 -24.59 0.66 6.48
CA GLU A 92 -25.37 -0.01 5.40
C GLU A 92 -25.12 0.62 4.01
N HIS A 93 -24.98 1.95 3.92
CA HIS A 93 -24.81 2.71 2.67
C HIS A 93 -23.64 3.66 2.73
N ALA A 94 -22.62 3.36 3.55
CA ALA A 94 -21.44 4.18 3.72
C ALA A 94 -20.18 3.31 3.69
N PHE A 95 -19.25 3.64 2.78
CA PHE A 95 -18.00 2.92 2.60
C PHE A 95 -16.84 3.91 2.57
N GLU A 96 -15.79 3.63 3.35
CA GLU A 96 -14.56 4.41 3.34
C GLU A 96 -13.57 3.82 2.33
N ILE A 97 -13.00 4.68 1.50
CA ILE A 97 -11.99 4.29 0.52
C ILE A 97 -10.66 4.05 1.24
N ILE A 98 -10.15 2.82 1.15
CA ILE A 98 -8.81 2.45 1.60
C ILE A 98 -7.79 2.78 0.50
N ALA A 99 -8.10 2.38 -0.76
CA ALA A 99 -7.23 2.62 -1.91
C ALA A 99 -8.05 2.86 -3.18
N GLY A 100 -7.55 3.74 -4.06
CA GLY A 100 -8.20 4.07 -5.33
C GLY A 100 -8.95 5.40 -5.36
N GLU A 101 -8.63 6.36 -4.50
CA GLU A 101 -9.22 7.70 -4.44
C GLU A 101 -9.26 8.39 -5.82
N ARG A 102 -8.18 8.30 -6.63
CA ARG A 102 -8.15 8.88 -7.99
C ARG A 102 -9.21 8.27 -8.89
N ARG A 103 -9.38 6.94 -8.82
CA ARG A 103 -10.40 6.21 -9.62
C ARG A 103 -11.80 6.63 -9.21
N TRP A 104 -12.05 6.80 -7.92
CA TRP A 104 -13.32 7.30 -7.41
C TRP A 104 -13.62 8.72 -7.91
N ARG A 105 -12.69 9.68 -7.75
CA ARG A 105 -12.88 11.06 -8.24
C ARG A 105 -13.05 11.11 -9.76
N ALA A 106 -12.26 10.36 -10.50
CA ALA A 106 -12.40 10.26 -11.95
C ALA A 106 -13.74 9.62 -12.36
N SER A 107 -14.26 8.67 -11.58
CA SER A 107 -15.58 8.08 -11.80
C SER A 107 -16.72 9.10 -11.58
N GLN A 108 -16.58 9.98 -10.59
CA GLN A 108 -17.51 11.08 -10.40
C GLN A 108 -17.50 12.06 -11.59
N LEU A 109 -16.31 12.45 -12.08
CA LEU A 109 -16.16 13.28 -13.29
C LEU A 109 -16.69 12.57 -14.55
N ALA A 110 -16.54 11.24 -14.62
CA ALA A 110 -17.11 10.43 -15.67
C ALA A 110 -18.63 10.22 -15.56
N ARG A 111 -19.25 10.68 -14.48
CA ARG A 111 -20.69 10.55 -14.16
C ARG A 111 -21.16 9.09 -14.11
N LEU A 112 -20.33 8.20 -13.58
CA LEU A 112 -20.75 6.81 -13.32
C LEU A 112 -21.66 6.77 -12.10
N GLU A 113 -22.76 6.02 -12.18
CA GLU A 113 -23.66 5.78 -11.06
C GLU A 113 -23.10 4.73 -10.11
N VAL A 114 -22.42 3.71 -10.63
CA VAL A 114 -21.86 2.60 -9.87
C VAL A 114 -20.42 2.30 -10.27
N VAL A 115 -19.62 1.84 -9.31
CA VAL A 115 -18.22 1.47 -9.53
C VAL A 115 -17.92 0.11 -8.90
N PRO A 116 -17.02 -0.69 -9.50
CA PRO A 116 -16.57 -1.93 -8.91
C PRO A 116 -15.71 -1.65 -7.68
N CYS A 117 -16.07 -2.26 -6.55
CA CYS A 117 -15.39 -2.12 -5.28
C CYS A 117 -15.01 -3.49 -4.72
N LEU A 118 -13.82 -3.58 -4.14
CA LEU A 118 -13.40 -4.70 -3.31
C LEU A 118 -13.69 -4.33 -1.86
N VAL A 119 -14.76 -4.89 -1.30
CA VAL A 119 -15.18 -4.62 0.08
C VAL A 119 -14.39 -5.49 1.02
N LYS A 120 -13.62 -4.87 1.93
CA LYS A 120 -12.87 -5.54 2.99
C LYS A 120 -13.41 -5.10 4.35
N ASP A 121 -13.92 -6.04 5.12
CA ASP A 121 -14.34 -5.77 6.50
C ASP A 121 -13.10 -5.87 7.40
N VAL A 122 -12.45 -4.73 7.61
CA VAL A 122 -11.20 -4.63 8.36
C VAL A 122 -11.26 -3.47 9.36
N PRO A 123 -10.62 -3.62 10.54
CA PRO A 123 -10.51 -2.53 11.51
C PRO A 123 -9.67 -1.38 10.98
N ASP A 124 -9.79 -0.20 11.60
CA ASP A 124 -9.09 1.04 11.21
C ASP A 124 -7.58 0.82 10.99
N GLU A 125 -6.93 0.15 11.93
CA GLU A 125 -5.48 -0.11 11.89
C GLU A 125 -5.09 -0.94 10.65
N ALA A 126 -5.85 -1.97 10.33
CA ALA A 126 -5.59 -2.79 9.16
C ALA A 126 -5.87 -2.04 7.85
N ALA A 127 -6.87 -1.15 7.82
CA ALA A 127 -7.15 -0.30 6.67
C ALA A 127 -5.98 0.65 6.38
N VAL A 128 -5.39 1.24 7.43
CA VAL A 128 -4.19 2.10 7.31
C VAL A 128 -2.99 1.31 6.78
N ALA A 129 -2.76 0.09 7.29
CA ALA A 129 -1.69 -0.78 6.81
C ALA A 129 -1.87 -1.13 5.32
N ILE A 130 -3.09 -1.49 4.89
CA ILE A 130 -3.40 -1.79 3.49
C ILE A 130 -3.13 -0.57 2.59
N ALA A 131 -3.58 0.62 2.99
CA ALA A 131 -3.35 1.85 2.25
C ALA A 131 -1.85 2.17 2.12
N LEU A 132 -1.07 1.96 3.19
CA LEU A 132 0.37 2.19 3.19
C LEU A 132 1.11 1.16 2.31
N ILE A 133 0.73 -0.12 2.37
CA ILE A 133 1.29 -1.18 1.52
C ILE A 133 1.00 -0.89 0.04
N GLU A 134 -0.23 -0.51 -0.30
CA GLU A 134 -0.59 -0.14 -1.68
C GLU A 134 0.26 1.03 -2.19
N ASN A 135 0.46 2.04 -1.34
CA ASN A 135 1.30 3.18 -1.69
C ASN A 135 2.76 2.79 -1.92
N ILE A 136 3.33 1.85 -1.11
CA ILE A 136 4.71 1.35 -1.28
C ILE A 136 4.86 0.54 -2.57
N GLN A 137 3.81 -0.16 -3.02
CA GLN A 137 3.84 -0.96 -4.24
C GLN A 137 3.76 -0.13 -5.53
N ARG A 138 3.74 1.20 -5.43
CA ARG A 138 3.75 2.08 -6.60
C ARG A 138 5.14 2.13 -7.22
N GLU A 139 5.18 2.21 -8.55
CA GLU A 139 6.43 2.24 -9.33
C GLU A 139 7.14 3.60 -9.30
N ASP A 140 6.45 4.67 -8.85
CA ASP A 140 6.92 6.05 -8.91
C ASP A 140 7.53 6.58 -7.59
N LEU A 141 7.70 5.73 -6.57
CA LEU A 141 8.37 6.10 -5.33
C LEU A 141 9.89 6.10 -5.48
N ASN A 142 10.54 7.15 -4.94
CA ASN A 142 11.98 7.12 -4.79
C ASN A 142 12.41 6.24 -3.60
N ALA A 143 13.69 5.87 -3.53
CA ALA A 143 14.20 4.95 -2.53
C ALA A 143 14.09 5.48 -1.08
N ILE A 144 14.14 6.80 -0.88
CA ILE A 144 13.98 7.43 0.44
C ILE A 144 12.51 7.42 0.87
N GLU A 145 11.59 7.78 -0.03
CA GLU A 145 10.15 7.69 0.25
C GLU A 145 9.74 6.26 0.61
N GLU A 146 10.26 5.28 -0.13
CA GLU A 146 10.03 3.87 0.15
C GLU A 146 10.59 3.46 1.52
N ALA A 147 11.82 3.89 1.86
CA ALA A 147 12.45 3.61 3.15
C ALA A 147 11.64 4.20 4.32
N VAL A 148 11.13 5.42 4.18
CA VAL A 148 10.27 6.07 5.19
C VAL A 148 8.95 5.32 5.36
N ALA A 149 8.31 4.93 4.25
CA ALA A 149 7.05 4.19 4.31
C ALA A 149 7.21 2.79 4.93
N LEU A 150 8.30 2.08 4.59
CA LEU A 150 8.65 0.80 5.22
C LEU A 150 8.92 0.94 6.72
N GLN A 151 9.59 2.03 7.13
CA GLN A 151 9.83 2.32 8.55
C GLN A 151 8.53 2.53 9.31
N ARG A 152 7.55 3.21 8.70
CA ARG A 152 6.21 3.38 9.28
C ARG A 152 5.51 2.04 9.47
N LEU A 153 5.57 1.13 8.49
CA LEU A 153 5.00 -0.22 8.64
C LEU A 153 5.61 -0.98 9.82
N LEU A 154 6.92 -0.87 10.03
CA LEU A 154 7.59 -1.50 11.18
C LEU A 154 7.13 -0.93 12.51
N THR A 155 7.09 0.41 12.63
CA THR A 155 6.90 1.09 13.92
C THR A 155 5.42 1.24 14.30
N GLU A 156 4.55 1.57 13.35
CA GLU A 156 3.12 1.79 13.62
C GLU A 156 2.35 0.47 13.81
N PHE A 157 2.81 -0.60 13.14
CA PHE A 157 2.13 -1.91 13.16
C PHE A 157 2.94 -3.01 13.86
N GLU A 158 4.06 -2.67 14.50
CA GLU A 158 4.93 -3.60 15.24
C GLU A 158 5.35 -4.84 14.41
N LEU A 159 5.60 -4.64 13.10
CA LEU A 159 5.95 -5.72 12.17
C LEU A 159 7.44 -6.03 12.20
N THR A 160 7.78 -7.27 11.94
CA THR A 160 9.17 -7.68 11.67
C THR A 160 9.56 -7.37 10.22
N HIS A 161 10.86 -7.25 9.93
CA HIS A 161 11.38 -7.08 8.56
C HIS A 161 10.88 -8.15 7.59
N GLN A 162 10.70 -9.38 8.08
CA GLN A 162 10.19 -10.49 7.28
C GLN A 162 8.72 -10.28 6.90
N GLN A 163 7.88 -9.91 7.87
CA GLN A 163 6.46 -9.63 7.64
C GLN A 163 6.25 -8.43 6.70
N VAL A 164 7.05 -7.36 6.87
CA VAL A 164 7.02 -6.23 5.96
C VAL A 164 7.41 -6.66 4.54
N ALA A 165 8.48 -7.45 4.38
CA ALA A 165 8.92 -7.96 3.08
C ALA A 165 7.82 -8.77 2.37
N GLU A 166 7.16 -9.67 3.09
CA GLU A 166 6.04 -10.47 2.60
C GLU A 166 4.85 -9.59 2.20
N ALA A 167 4.50 -8.60 3.04
CA ALA A 167 3.38 -7.69 2.79
C ALA A 167 3.57 -6.83 1.54
N VAL A 168 4.80 -6.33 1.30
CA VAL A 168 5.09 -5.46 0.14
C VAL A 168 5.58 -6.23 -1.10
N GLY A 169 5.73 -7.57 -1.01
CA GLY A 169 6.17 -8.41 -2.14
C GLY A 169 7.66 -8.28 -2.47
N LYS A 170 8.50 -7.89 -1.50
CA LYS A 170 9.96 -7.73 -1.67
C LYS A 170 10.75 -8.77 -0.86
N SER A 171 12.06 -8.91 -1.14
CA SER A 171 12.91 -9.73 -0.31
C SER A 171 13.20 -9.04 1.04
N ARG A 172 13.40 -9.84 2.11
CA ARG A 172 13.83 -9.32 3.42
C ARG A 172 15.12 -8.49 3.30
N THR A 173 16.04 -8.92 2.45
CA THR A 173 17.30 -8.20 2.20
C THR A 173 17.05 -6.83 1.57
N THR A 174 16.14 -6.73 0.59
CA THR A 174 15.75 -5.47 -0.03
C THR A 174 15.16 -4.52 1.00
N VAL A 175 14.20 -4.98 1.81
CA VAL A 175 13.59 -4.19 2.88
C VAL A 175 14.64 -3.70 3.88
N THR A 176 15.55 -4.59 4.33
CA THR A 176 16.62 -4.19 5.25
C THR A 176 17.55 -3.14 4.65
N ASN A 177 17.89 -3.26 3.35
CA ASN A 177 18.75 -2.29 2.67
C ASN A 177 18.07 -0.92 2.50
N LEU A 178 16.79 -0.89 2.17
CA LEU A 178 16.01 0.35 2.08
C LEU A 178 15.90 1.03 3.45
N LEU A 179 15.56 0.31 4.49
CA LEU A 179 15.45 0.84 5.85
C LEU A 179 16.75 1.49 6.35
N ARG A 180 17.92 0.98 5.94
CA ARG A 180 19.22 1.56 6.28
C ARG A 180 19.39 2.98 5.71
N LEU A 181 18.75 3.31 4.58
CA LEU A 181 18.82 4.65 3.98
C LEU A 181 18.25 5.74 4.92
N ASN A 182 17.34 5.38 5.83
CA ASN A 182 16.82 6.31 6.85
C ASN A 182 17.92 6.84 7.79
N GLN A 183 19.09 6.16 7.88
CA GLN A 183 20.22 6.55 8.71
C GLN A 183 21.15 7.55 8.02
N LEU A 184 20.95 7.86 6.74
CA LEU A 184 21.71 8.88 6.04
C LEU A 184 21.42 10.27 6.61
N ASN A 185 22.38 11.17 6.50
CA ASN A 185 22.18 12.59 6.76
C ASN A 185 21.13 13.17 5.83
N ASP A 186 20.41 14.20 6.26
CA ASP A 186 19.29 14.76 5.49
C ASP A 186 19.71 15.39 4.16
N ASP A 187 20.91 15.96 4.08
CA ASP A 187 21.46 16.46 2.83
C ASP A 187 21.79 15.32 1.85
N VAL A 188 22.30 14.19 2.34
CA VAL A 188 22.58 13.00 1.52
C VAL A 188 21.28 12.35 1.04
N LYS A 189 20.25 12.29 1.88
CA LYS A 189 18.92 11.84 1.46
C LYS A 189 18.37 12.65 0.29
N ARG A 190 18.54 13.98 0.31
CA ARG A 190 18.11 14.85 -0.80
C ARG A 190 18.79 14.52 -2.12
N PHE A 191 20.09 14.18 -2.11
CA PHE A 191 20.78 13.75 -3.32
C PHE A 191 20.20 12.45 -3.88
N VAL A 192 19.79 11.52 -3.01
CA VAL A 192 19.12 10.29 -3.43
C VAL A 192 17.69 10.58 -3.96
N GLU A 193 16.96 11.47 -3.32
CA GLU A 193 15.60 11.89 -3.71
C GLU A 193 15.58 12.56 -5.09
N HIS A 194 16.59 13.38 -5.39
CA HIS A 194 16.71 14.06 -6.68
C HIS A 194 17.34 13.19 -7.77
N GLY A 195 17.87 12.02 -7.42
CA GLY A 195 18.54 11.12 -8.36
C GLY A 195 20.00 11.49 -8.65
N ASP A 196 20.57 12.45 -7.89
CA ASP A 196 21.98 12.85 -7.99
C ASP A 196 22.90 11.76 -7.42
N LEU A 197 22.40 10.94 -6.52
CA LEU A 197 23.10 9.83 -5.90
C LEU A 197 22.28 8.55 -6.01
N ASP A 198 22.85 7.49 -6.58
CA ASP A 198 22.17 6.20 -6.64
C ASP A 198 22.17 5.45 -5.29
N MET A 199 21.25 4.51 -5.14
CA MET A 199 21.06 3.72 -3.92
C MET A 199 22.30 2.91 -3.52
N GLY A 200 23.14 2.48 -4.48
CA GLY A 200 24.35 1.72 -4.23
C GLY A 200 25.42 2.57 -3.53
N HIS A 201 25.69 3.76 -4.06
CA HIS A 201 26.57 4.75 -3.47
C HIS A 201 26.05 5.25 -2.12
N ALA A 202 24.77 5.57 -2.03
CA ALA A 202 24.12 5.96 -0.77
C ALA A 202 24.32 4.92 0.34
N ARG A 203 24.23 3.63 0.01
CA ARG A 203 24.50 2.54 0.97
C ARG A 203 25.97 2.46 1.39
N ALA A 204 26.91 2.74 0.49
CA ALA A 204 28.33 2.79 0.83
C ALA A 204 28.64 3.91 1.83
N LEU A 205 27.97 5.06 1.68
CA LEU A 205 28.09 6.21 2.59
C LEU A 205 27.61 5.92 4.02
N LEU A 206 26.82 4.87 4.25
CA LEU A 206 26.43 4.45 5.60
C LEU A 206 27.60 3.93 6.47
N ALA A 207 28.77 3.71 5.87
CA ALA A 207 30.00 3.43 6.63
C ALA A 207 30.56 4.67 7.33
N LEU A 208 30.11 5.86 6.93
CA LEU A 208 30.51 7.15 7.49
C LEU A 208 29.33 7.77 8.24
N SER A 209 29.61 8.74 9.11
CA SER A 209 28.61 9.50 9.86
C SER A 209 28.95 10.98 9.91
N GLY A 210 27.92 11.81 10.18
CA GLY A 210 28.08 13.25 10.34
C GLY A 210 28.70 13.93 9.11
N GLN A 211 29.60 14.88 9.33
CA GLN A 211 30.17 15.73 8.28
C GLN A 211 30.92 14.95 7.20
N ALA A 212 31.64 13.88 7.57
CA ALA A 212 32.39 13.06 6.60
C ALA A 212 31.47 12.38 5.58
N GLN A 213 30.27 11.96 5.98
CA GLN A 213 29.27 11.39 5.07
C GLN A 213 28.78 12.44 4.07
N SER A 214 28.47 13.65 4.55
CA SER A 214 27.99 14.75 3.72
C SER A 214 29.05 15.30 2.76
N GLU A 215 30.31 15.33 3.17
CA GLU A 215 31.45 15.77 2.32
C GLU A 215 31.71 14.78 1.19
N LEU A 216 31.74 13.48 1.50
CA LEU A 216 31.96 12.45 0.48
C LEU A 216 30.79 12.34 -0.52
N ALA A 217 29.58 12.62 -0.08
CA ALA A 217 28.40 12.61 -0.95
C ALA A 217 28.39 13.73 -2.01
N LYS A 218 29.24 14.77 -1.87
CA LYS A 218 29.33 15.90 -2.79
C LYS A 218 30.44 15.74 -3.85
N LEU A 219 31.27 14.72 -3.73
CA LEU A 219 32.31 14.36 -4.67
C LEU A 219 31.82 13.46 -5.79
#